data_a5874ac1bf70430bdc42071b5279becb
#
_entry.id   a5874ac1bf70430bdc42071b5279becb
#
_cell.length_a   1.000
_cell.length_b   1.000
_cell.length_c   1.000
_cell.angle_alpha   90.00
_cell.angle_beta   90.00
_cell.angle_gamma   90.00
#
_symmetry.space_group_name_H-M   'P 1'
#
loop_
_entity.id
_entity.type
_entity.pdbx_description
1 polymer ?
#
loop_
_entity_poly.entity_id
_entity_poly.type
_entity_poly.pdbx_seq_one_letter_code
_entity_poly.pdbx_strand_id
1 'polypeptide(L)'
;VGLAGHVRPDGDCVGSTVGLYNYIISNYDKQVQIYLEEFSKDFLFLHDADKISHTPTDQVYDLCIAVDCGDKERQGDFLPIFEHAKHTMCVDHHISNPGFGEVCYVDAEACSAAEALYKLVEQDKINKNAAEALYMGIVHDTGVFKHSNTTKSAMSIAGDLIEKGANPSFIIDETFYKKTFVANK
;
A
#
# COMPACT_ATOMS: atom_id res chain seq x y z
N VAL A 1 -10.45 7.40 -9.90
CA VAL A 1 -10.07 6.10 -9.32
C VAL A 1 -10.22 6.18 -7.81
N GLY A 2 -10.86 5.18 -7.20
CA GLY A 2 -10.86 4.95 -5.75
C GLY A 2 -9.80 3.91 -5.39
N LEU A 3 -9.07 4.11 -4.31
CA LEU A 3 -8.17 3.13 -3.72
C LEU A 3 -8.64 2.84 -2.30
N ALA A 4 -8.80 1.58 -1.93
CA ALA A 4 -9.20 1.20 -0.58
C ALA A 4 -8.30 0.08 -0.05
N GLY A 5 -7.91 0.17 1.22
CA GLY A 5 -7.17 -0.87 1.90
C GLY A 5 -8.01 -1.57 2.97
N HIS A 6 -7.36 -2.41 3.78
CA HIS A 6 -8.04 -3.19 4.81
C HIS A 6 -8.27 -2.37 6.10
N VAL A 7 -9.23 -2.83 6.93
CA VAL A 7 -9.48 -2.31 8.28
C VAL A 7 -8.25 -2.44 9.17
N ARG A 8 -8.00 -1.44 10.03
CA ARG A 8 -6.80 -1.34 10.86
C ARG A 8 -5.52 -1.41 10.02
N PRO A 9 -5.34 -0.44 9.09
CA PRO A 9 -4.25 -0.48 8.13
C PRO A 9 -2.89 -0.51 8.83
N ASP A 10 -2.06 -1.44 8.41
CA ASP A 10 -0.66 -1.54 8.82
C ASP A 10 0.28 -0.85 7.83
N GLY A 11 1.59 -1.07 7.99
CA GLY A 11 2.58 -0.39 7.14
C GLY A 11 2.58 -0.87 5.70
N ASP A 12 2.20 -2.13 5.41
CA ASP A 12 2.07 -2.58 4.02
C ASP A 12 0.81 -2.03 3.37
N CYS A 13 -0.33 -2.07 4.06
CA CYS A 13 -1.57 -1.51 3.56
C CYS A 13 -1.44 -0.01 3.24
N VAL A 14 -0.86 0.79 4.13
CA VAL A 14 -0.63 2.23 3.90
C VAL A 14 0.41 2.43 2.81
N GLY A 15 1.55 1.73 2.89
CA GLY A 15 2.66 1.87 1.94
C GLY A 15 2.28 1.48 0.52
N SER A 16 1.61 0.35 0.34
CA SER A 16 1.16 -0.12 -0.96
C SER A 16 0.09 0.80 -1.58
N THR A 17 -0.89 1.24 -0.77
CA THR A 17 -1.96 2.13 -1.26
C THR A 17 -1.43 3.52 -1.63
N VAL A 18 -0.59 4.14 -0.78
CA VAL A 18 0.05 5.44 -1.07
C VAL A 18 1.03 5.32 -2.22
N GLY A 19 1.76 4.20 -2.31
CA GLY A 19 2.67 3.91 -3.42
C GLY A 19 1.94 3.87 -4.76
N LEU A 20 0.83 3.13 -4.82
CA LEU A 20 -0.01 3.07 -6.01
C LEU A 20 -0.63 4.44 -6.36
N TYR A 21 -1.10 5.20 -5.36
CA TYR A 21 -1.60 6.55 -5.55
C TYR A 21 -0.54 7.44 -6.22
N ASN A 22 0.67 7.51 -5.65
CA ASN A 22 1.75 8.34 -6.18
C ASN A 22 2.19 7.89 -7.57
N TYR A 23 2.16 6.58 -7.85
CA TYR A 23 2.41 6.04 -9.19
C TYR A 23 1.37 6.52 -10.19
N ILE A 24 0.07 6.40 -9.86
CA ILE A 24 -1.01 6.76 -10.79
C ILE A 24 -1.00 8.27 -11.07
N ILE A 25 -0.95 9.13 -10.06
CA ILE A 25 -1.02 10.59 -10.27
C ILE A 25 0.18 11.15 -11.00
N SER A 26 1.34 10.48 -10.93
CA SER A 26 2.56 10.93 -11.61
C SER A 26 2.60 10.55 -13.08
N ASN A 27 1.91 9.49 -13.47
CA ASN A 27 2.03 8.93 -14.80
C ASN A 27 0.76 9.05 -15.65
N TYR A 28 -0.38 9.30 -15.00
CA TYR A 28 -1.67 9.35 -15.69
C TYR A 28 -2.44 10.58 -15.24
N ASP A 29 -3.10 11.25 -16.19
CA ASP A 29 -4.01 12.36 -15.89
C ASP A 29 -5.34 11.81 -15.33
N LYS A 30 -5.32 11.37 -14.09
CA LYS A 30 -6.46 10.77 -13.39
C LYS A 30 -6.62 11.38 -12.00
N GLN A 31 -7.89 11.59 -11.64
CA GLN A 31 -8.24 11.89 -10.25
C GLN A 31 -8.26 10.59 -9.44
N VAL A 32 -7.54 10.59 -8.33
CA VAL A 32 -7.42 9.43 -7.44
C VAL A 32 -7.74 9.86 -6.01
N GLN A 33 -8.50 9.05 -5.29
CA GLN A 33 -8.75 9.22 -3.86
C GLN A 33 -8.45 7.94 -3.11
N ILE A 34 -7.76 8.06 -1.98
CA ILE A 34 -7.47 6.94 -1.07
C ILE A 34 -8.47 6.96 0.07
N TYR A 35 -8.93 5.78 0.46
CA TYR A 35 -9.81 5.50 1.59
C TYR A 35 -9.17 4.45 2.51
N LEU A 36 -8.79 4.85 3.71
CA LEU A 36 -8.27 3.97 4.76
C LEU A 36 -8.86 4.40 6.09
N GLU A 37 -9.04 3.45 7.02
CA GLU A 37 -9.27 3.79 8.43
C GLU A 37 -8.08 4.59 9.01
N GLU A 38 -8.27 5.14 10.21
CA GLU A 38 -7.18 5.79 10.95
C GLU A 38 -6.01 4.82 11.15
N PHE A 39 -4.81 5.30 10.92
CA PHE A 39 -3.56 4.54 11.00
C PHE A 39 -2.51 5.27 11.86
N SER A 40 -1.35 4.65 12.07
CA SER A 40 -0.28 5.27 12.87
C SER A 40 0.19 6.58 12.26
N LYS A 41 0.29 7.62 13.09
CA LYS A 41 0.87 8.91 12.69
C LYS A 41 2.32 8.80 12.23
N ASP A 42 2.99 7.70 12.56
CA ASP A 42 4.36 7.43 12.13
C ASP A 42 4.47 7.22 10.61
N PHE A 43 3.34 7.03 9.90
CA PHE A 43 3.29 6.89 8.44
C PHE A 43 2.99 8.22 7.70
N LEU A 44 2.67 9.30 8.43
CA LEU A 44 2.35 10.61 7.85
C LEU A 44 3.53 11.30 7.16
N PHE A 45 4.74 10.77 7.25
CA PHE A 45 5.88 11.27 6.48
C PHE A 45 5.81 10.93 4.98
N LEU A 46 5.02 9.94 4.62
CA LEU A 46 4.82 9.60 3.21
C LEU A 46 4.15 10.74 2.46
N HIS A 47 4.65 11.01 1.26
CA HIS A 47 4.10 12.06 0.41
C HIS A 47 2.62 11.80 0.12
N ASP A 48 1.79 12.80 0.37
CA ASP A 48 0.33 12.78 0.18
C ASP A 48 -0.45 11.85 1.13
N ALA A 49 0.17 11.33 2.20
CA ALA A 49 -0.55 10.55 3.22
C ALA A 49 -1.63 11.38 3.94
N ASP A 50 -1.48 12.70 3.99
CA ASP A 50 -2.47 13.64 4.52
C ASP A 50 -3.71 13.81 3.64
N LYS A 51 -3.70 13.33 2.40
CA LYS A 51 -4.84 13.33 1.47
C LYS A 51 -5.74 12.10 1.61
N ILE A 52 -5.40 11.15 2.45
CA ILE A 52 -6.19 9.96 2.69
C ILE A 52 -7.50 10.36 3.38
N SER A 53 -8.63 9.89 2.84
CA SER A 53 -9.94 10.05 3.46
C SER A 53 -10.19 8.92 4.46
N HIS A 54 -10.57 9.28 5.68
CA HIS A 54 -11.00 8.35 6.73
C HIS A 54 -12.53 8.24 6.81
N THR A 55 -13.24 8.86 5.86
CA THR A 55 -14.71 8.88 5.83
C THR A 55 -15.21 8.27 4.52
N PRO A 56 -16.15 7.33 4.58
CA PRO A 56 -16.81 6.80 3.40
C PRO A 56 -17.54 7.88 2.61
N THR A 57 -17.79 7.62 1.32
CA THR A 57 -18.47 8.52 0.40
C THR A 57 -19.45 7.76 -0.47
N ASP A 58 -20.49 8.43 -0.93
CA ASP A 58 -21.42 7.91 -1.95
C ASP A 58 -20.92 8.17 -3.40
N GLN A 59 -19.70 8.68 -3.55
CA GLN A 59 -19.12 8.91 -4.87
C GLN A 59 -18.90 7.59 -5.60
N VAL A 60 -19.41 7.49 -6.84
CA VAL A 60 -19.18 6.34 -7.72
C VAL A 60 -17.92 6.58 -8.53
N TYR A 61 -17.00 5.63 -8.47
CA TYR A 61 -15.75 5.64 -9.23
C TYR A 61 -15.86 4.84 -10.52
N ASP A 62 -15.14 5.25 -11.56
CA ASP A 62 -15.00 4.41 -12.77
C ASP A 62 -14.21 3.15 -12.48
N LEU A 63 -13.22 3.22 -11.59
CA LEU A 63 -12.43 2.09 -11.12
C LEU A 63 -12.19 2.23 -9.62
N CYS A 64 -12.43 1.17 -8.86
CA CYS A 64 -11.97 1.05 -7.49
C CYS A 64 -10.99 -0.12 -7.36
N ILE A 65 -9.85 0.12 -6.71
CA ILE A 65 -8.81 -0.89 -6.49
C ILE A 65 -8.72 -1.16 -4.99
N ALA A 66 -9.00 -2.39 -4.60
CA ALA A 66 -8.72 -2.89 -3.26
C ALA A 66 -7.25 -3.33 -3.20
N VAL A 67 -6.52 -2.81 -2.22
CA VAL A 67 -5.08 -3.06 -2.04
C VAL A 67 -4.86 -3.71 -0.68
N ASP A 68 -4.12 -4.82 -0.67
CA ASP A 68 -3.75 -5.53 0.56
C ASP A 68 -4.96 -6.03 1.37
N CYS A 69 -5.97 -6.55 0.69
CA CYS A 69 -7.18 -7.08 1.30
C CYS A 69 -7.30 -8.58 1.04
N GLY A 70 -7.06 -9.40 2.06
CA GLY A 70 -7.17 -10.86 1.97
C GLY A 70 -8.57 -11.39 1.63
N ASP A 71 -9.58 -10.58 1.78
CA ASP A 71 -10.96 -10.74 1.30
C ASP A 71 -11.61 -9.36 1.15
N LYS A 72 -12.78 -9.30 0.49
CA LYS A 72 -13.44 -8.01 0.22
C LYS A 72 -14.04 -7.35 1.45
N GLU A 73 -14.42 -8.14 2.45
CA GLU A 73 -15.04 -7.70 3.71
C GLU A 73 -14.01 -6.94 4.57
N ARG A 74 -12.71 -7.21 4.36
CA ARG A 74 -11.62 -6.50 5.00
C ARG A 74 -11.56 -5.00 4.70
N GLN A 75 -12.25 -4.52 3.67
CA GLN A 75 -12.38 -3.09 3.39
C GLN A 75 -13.27 -2.35 4.40
N GLY A 76 -14.02 -3.06 5.26
CA GLY A 76 -14.87 -2.47 6.29
C GLY A 76 -15.86 -1.46 5.73
N ASP A 77 -15.90 -0.26 6.31
CA ASP A 77 -16.83 0.81 5.92
C ASP A 77 -16.61 1.35 4.50
N PHE A 78 -15.47 1.02 3.86
CA PHE A 78 -15.18 1.43 2.48
C PHE A 78 -15.60 0.39 1.43
N LEU A 79 -16.07 -0.79 1.84
CA LEU A 79 -16.56 -1.82 0.92
C LEU A 79 -17.64 -1.31 -0.05
N PRO A 80 -18.62 -0.47 0.36
CA PRO A 80 -19.60 0.07 -0.58
C PRO A 80 -18.99 0.90 -1.72
N ILE A 81 -17.86 1.60 -1.49
CA ILE A 81 -17.15 2.35 -2.53
C ILE A 81 -16.63 1.41 -3.62
N PHE A 82 -16.11 0.25 -3.20
CA PHE A 82 -15.66 -0.80 -4.11
C PHE A 82 -16.84 -1.44 -4.86
N GLU A 83 -17.90 -1.83 -4.15
CA GLU A 83 -19.04 -2.53 -4.75
C GLU A 83 -19.87 -1.66 -5.70
N HIS A 84 -19.90 -0.33 -5.50
CA HIS A 84 -20.62 0.60 -6.37
C HIS A 84 -19.76 1.14 -7.53
N ALA A 85 -18.48 0.85 -7.57
CA ALA A 85 -17.63 1.28 -8.70
C ALA A 85 -18.05 0.59 -10.00
N LYS A 86 -17.83 1.27 -11.15
CA LYS A 86 -18.14 0.69 -12.45
C LYS A 86 -17.26 -0.50 -12.79
N HIS A 87 -15.99 -0.46 -12.36
CA HIS A 87 -15.02 -1.54 -12.50
C HIS A 87 -14.28 -1.72 -11.19
N THR A 88 -13.90 -2.96 -10.88
CA THR A 88 -13.25 -3.32 -9.63
C THR A 88 -11.99 -4.13 -9.87
N MET A 89 -10.95 -3.84 -9.08
CA MET A 89 -9.70 -4.60 -9.12
C MET A 89 -9.23 -4.90 -7.69
N CYS A 90 -8.65 -6.08 -7.49
CA CYS A 90 -7.95 -6.45 -6.26
C CYS A 90 -6.45 -6.64 -6.56
N VAL A 91 -5.59 -6.09 -5.70
CA VAL A 91 -4.14 -6.36 -5.71
C VAL A 91 -3.75 -6.78 -4.30
N ASP A 92 -3.24 -8.00 -4.17
CA ASP A 92 -2.98 -8.60 -2.86
C ASP A 92 -1.84 -9.63 -2.90
N HIS A 93 -1.40 -10.07 -1.73
CA HIS A 93 -0.40 -11.13 -1.57
C HIS A 93 -0.85 -12.23 -0.61
N HIS A 94 -2.01 -12.13 0.02
CA HIS A 94 -2.49 -13.13 0.96
C HIS A 94 -2.85 -14.44 0.26
N ILE A 95 -2.22 -15.55 0.67
CA ILE A 95 -2.48 -16.90 0.14
C ILE A 95 -3.94 -17.34 0.34
N SER A 96 -4.62 -16.77 1.33
CA SER A 96 -6.02 -17.06 1.64
C SER A 96 -7.01 -16.27 0.79
N ASN A 97 -6.55 -15.33 -0.04
CA ASN A 97 -7.44 -14.51 -0.85
C ASN A 97 -8.20 -15.38 -1.87
N PRO A 98 -9.54 -15.41 -1.83
CA PRO A 98 -10.35 -16.24 -2.73
C PRO A 98 -10.44 -15.68 -4.17
N GLY A 99 -9.88 -14.50 -4.39
CA GLY A 99 -10.09 -13.70 -5.59
C GLY A 99 -11.43 -12.95 -5.54
N PHE A 100 -11.38 -11.62 -5.70
CA PHE A 100 -12.57 -10.79 -5.81
C PHE A 100 -12.30 -9.57 -6.71
N GLY A 101 -13.39 -8.92 -7.16
CA GLY A 101 -13.31 -7.89 -8.18
C GLY A 101 -13.34 -8.47 -9.60
N GLU A 102 -13.52 -7.61 -10.60
CA GLU A 102 -13.52 -8.01 -12.02
C GLU A 102 -12.13 -8.43 -12.49
N VAL A 103 -11.10 -7.78 -11.94
CA VAL A 103 -9.68 -8.13 -12.13
C VAL A 103 -9.08 -8.41 -10.78
N CYS A 104 -8.37 -9.52 -10.66
CA CYS A 104 -7.72 -9.91 -9.42
C CYS A 104 -6.26 -10.29 -9.70
N TYR A 105 -5.33 -9.58 -9.06
CA TYR A 105 -3.92 -9.89 -9.09
C TYR A 105 -3.47 -10.24 -7.67
N VAL A 106 -3.29 -11.53 -7.41
CA VAL A 106 -2.81 -12.05 -6.13
C VAL A 106 -1.47 -12.76 -6.36
N ASP A 107 -0.41 -12.24 -5.76
CA ASP A 107 0.93 -12.85 -5.79
C ASP A 107 1.25 -13.42 -4.41
N ALA A 108 0.83 -14.68 -4.16
CA ALA A 108 1.06 -15.36 -2.89
C ALA A 108 2.54 -15.65 -2.57
N GLU A 109 3.44 -15.49 -3.55
CA GLU A 109 4.89 -15.61 -3.36
C GLU A 109 5.54 -14.27 -2.98
N ALA A 110 4.82 -13.15 -3.15
CA ALA A 110 5.29 -11.85 -2.72
C ALA A 110 5.30 -11.74 -1.19
N CYS A 111 6.30 -11.07 -0.64
CA CYS A 111 6.38 -10.84 0.80
C CYS A 111 5.36 -9.82 1.30
N SER A 112 4.77 -9.00 0.42
CA SER A 112 3.88 -7.88 0.74
C SER A 112 3.06 -7.48 -0.48
N ALA A 113 1.96 -6.75 -0.28
CA ALA A 113 1.20 -6.13 -1.38
C ALA A 113 2.04 -5.08 -2.12
N ALA A 114 2.96 -4.41 -1.44
CA ALA A 114 3.90 -3.49 -2.06
C ALA A 114 4.84 -4.20 -3.04
N GLU A 115 5.32 -5.41 -2.74
CA GLU A 115 6.08 -6.25 -3.69
C GLU A 115 5.21 -6.67 -4.88
N ALA A 116 3.97 -7.10 -4.63
CA ALA A 116 3.03 -7.47 -5.68
C ALA A 116 2.74 -6.29 -6.64
N LEU A 117 2.53 -5.09 -6.09
CA LEU A 117 2.37 -3.86 -6.87
C LEU A 117 3.60 -3.51 -7.69
N TYR A 118 4.81 -3.60 -7.10
CA TYR A 118 6.04 -3.34 -7.85
C TYR A 118 6.16 -4.23 -9.09
N LYS A 119 5.79 -5.51 -8.98
CA LYS A 119 5.79 -6.45 -10.12
C LYS A 119 4.71 -6.16 -11.15
N LEU A 120 3.60 -5.56 -10.73
CA LEU A 120 2.45 -5.27 -11.59
C LEU A 120 2.63 -4.00 -12.43
N VAL A 121 3.30 -2.98 -11.89
CA VAL A 121 3.45 -1.67 -12.55
C VAL A 121 4.73 -1.61 -13.42
N GLU A 122 4.81 -0.58 -14.27
CA GLU A 122 6.04 -0.29 -15.04
C GLU A 122 7.10 0.30 -14.12
N GLN A 123 8.14 -0.48 -13.80
CA GLN A 123 9.13 -0.12 -12.77
C GLN A 123 9.89 1.19 -13.09
N ASP A 124 10.17 1.46 -14.36
CA ASP A 124 10.85 2.69 -14.81
C ASP A 124 10.04 3.95 -14.57
N LYS A 125 8.72 3.82 -14.38
CA LYS A 125 7.80 4.92 -14.06
C LYS A 125 7.59 5.14 -12.56
N ILE A 126 8.17 4.33 -11.70
CA ILE A 126 8.10 4.52 -10.25
C ILE A 126 8.97 5.72 -9.88
N ASN A 127 8.33 6.79 -9.40
CA ASN A 127 9.03 7.97 -8.89
C ASN A 127 9.46 7.78 -7.42
N LYS A 128 10.20 8.75 -6.89
CA LYS A 128 10.70 8.70 -5.51
C LYS A 128 9.58 8.53 -4.48
N ASN A 129 8.46 9.24 -4.61
CA ASN A 129 7.38 9.20 -3.62
C ASN A 129 6.71 7.82 -3.58
N ALA A 130 6.45 7.24 -4.76
CA ALA A 130 5.96 5.86 -4.86
C ALA A 130 6.99 4.86 -4.32
N ALA A 131 8.28 5.06 -4.60
CA ALA A 131 9.35 4.19 -4.12
C ALA A 131 9.47 4.20 -2.58
N GLU A 132 9.39 5.35 -1.94
CA GLU A 132 9.41 5.46 -0.47
C GLU A 132 8.24 4.72 0.18
N ALA A 133 7.04 4.85 -0.38
CA ALA A 133 5.84 4.21 0.13
C ALA A 133 5.89 2.67 -0.06
N LEU A 134 6.25 2.19 -1.27
CA LEU A 134 6.40 0.75 -1.53
C LEU A 134 7.52 0.13 -0.69
N TYR A 135 8.63 0.86 -0.49
CA TYR A 135 9.72 0.39 0.38
C TYR A 135 9.23 0.21 1.81
N MET A 136 8.45 1.16 2.35
CA MET A 136 7.85 1.04 3.68
C MET A 136 6.98 -0.21 3.79
N GLY A 137 6.13 -0.51 2.80
CA GLY A 137 5.31 -1.73 2.80
C GLY A 137 6.16 -3.00 2.91
N ILE A 138 7.19 -3.14 2.06
CA ILE A 138 8.10 -4.30 2.11
C ILE A 138 8.79 -4.42 3.49
N VAL A 139 9.27 -3.31 4.03
CA VAL A 139 9.96 -3.29 5.33
C VAL A 139 9.04 -3.73 6.46
N HIS A 140 7.77 -3.31 6.43
CA HIS A 140 6.81 -3.67 7.46
C HIS A 140 6.47 -5.15 7.44
N ASP A 141 6.12 -5.72 6.30
CA ASP A 141 5.74 -7.12 6.20
C ASP A 141 6.90 -8.10 6.39
N THR A 142 8.11 -7.68 6.04
CA THR A 142 9.31 -8.47 6.29
C THR A 142 9.89 -8.28 7.69
N GLY A 143 9.31 -7.41 8.51
CA GLY A 143 9.83 -7.06 9.84
C GLY A 143 11.28 -6.56 9.76
N VAL A 144 11.53 -5.59 8.90
CA VAL A 144 12.87 -5.06 8.60
C VAL A 144 13.78 -6.18 8.04
N PHE A 145 13.25 -6.95 7.10
CA PHE A 145 13.94 -8.09 6.44
C PHE A 145 14.37 -9.22 7.39
N LYS A 146 13.68 -9.37 8.51
CA LYS A 146 13.98 -10.37 9.54
C LYS A 146 13.07 -11.60 9.46
N HIS A 147 11.86 -11.45 8.93
CA HIS A 147 10.90 -12.56 8.85
C HIS A 147 11.25 -13.55 7.75
N SER A 148 10.68 -14.76 7.83
CA SER A 148 10.94 -15.85 6.88
C SER A 148 10.42 -15.61 5.46
N ASN A 149 9.49 -14.66 5.28
CA ASN A 149 9.02 -14.20 3.98
C ASN A 149 10.00 -13.26 3.27
N THR A 150 11.15 -12.95 3.86
CA THR A 150 12.22 -12.17 3.23
C THR A 150 12.90 -13.03 2.15
N THR A 151 12.53 -12.79 0.89
CA THR A 151 13.04 -13.52 -0.27
C THR A 151 14.15 -12.74 -0.99
N LYS A 152 14.83 -13.40 -1.95
CA LYS A 152 15.73 -12.72 -2.87
C LYS A 152 14.98 -11.64 -3.68
N SER A 153 13.74 -11.91 -4.07
CA SER A 153 12.88 -10.96 -4.79
C SER A 153 12.65 -9.71 -3.95
N ALA A 154 12.20 -9.87 -2.68
CA ALA A 154 11.98 -8.74 -1.76
C ALA A 154 13.24 -7.87 -1.60
N MET A 155 14.42 -8.49 -1.41
CA MET A 155 15.69 -7.77 -1.27
C MET A 155 16.12 -7.06 -2.55
N SER A 156 15.91 -7.67 -3.72
CA SER A 156 16.22 -7.04 -5.01
C SER A 156 15.33 -5.84 -5.27
N ILE A 157 14.02 -5.97 -5.05
CA ILE A 157 13.06 -4.90 -5.23
C ILE A 157 13.33 -3.77 -4.22
N ALA A 158 13.63 -4.09 -2.97
CA ALA A 158 14.03 -3.08 -1.99
C ALA A 158 15.27 -2.31 -2.46
N GLY A 159 16.27 -2.98 -3.05
CA GLY A 159 17.44 -2.36 -3.66
C GLY A 159 17.06 -1.39 -4.79
N ASP A 160 16.20 -1.81 -5.71
CA ASP A 160 15.72 -0.97 -6.81
C ASP A 160 14.94 0.25 -6.31
N LEU A 161 14.11 0.08 -5.26
CA LEU A 161 13.39 1.20 -4.65
C LEU A 161 14.35 2.22 -3.98
N ILE A 162 15.46 1.74 -3.41
CA ILE A 162 16.54 2.61 -2.88
C ILE A 162 17.17 3.41 -4.02
N GLU A 163 17.48 2.78 -5.16
CA GLU A 163 18.03 3.48 -6.32
C GLU A 163 17.06 4.56 -6.84
N LYS A 164 15.75 4.36 -6.71
CA LYS A 164 14.70 5.33 -7.04
C LYS A 164 14.51 6.44 -6.00
N GLY A 165 15.24 6.38 -4.88
CA GLY A 165 15.32 7.45 -3.88
C GLY A 165 14.64 7.16 -2.56
N ALA A 166 14.16 5.93 -2.30
CA ALA A 166 13.72 5.55 -0.96
C ALA A 166 14.90 5.64 0.02
N ASN A 167 14.66 6.21 1.20
CA ASN A 167 15.67 6.34 2.24
C ASN A 167 15.45 5.31 3.37
N PRO A 168 16.17 4.17 3.36
CA PRO A 168 15.96 3.09 4.31
C PRO A 168 16.09 3.51 5.77
N SER A 169 17.15 4.24 6.12
CA SER A 169 17.37 4.62 7.52
C SER A 169 16.26 5.55 8.02
N PHE A 170 15.88 6.54 7.23
CA PHE A 170 14.79 7.44 7.59
C PHE A 170 13.47 6.70 7.77
N ILE A 171 13.07 5.84 6.80
CA ILE A 171 11.81 5.10 6.84
C ILE A 171 11.77 4.15 8.06
N ILE A 172 12.86 3.41 8.30
CA ILE A 172 12.94 2.47 9.40
C ILE A 172 12.96 3.19 10.75
N ASP A 173 13.69 4.30 10.87
CA ASP A 173 13.75 5.07 12.11
C ASP A 173 12.38 5.67 12.45
N GLU A 174 11.68 6.27 11.47
CA GLU A 174 10.35 6.87 11.68
C GLU A 174 9.32 5.83 12.11
N THR A 175 9.35 4.63 11.51
CA THR A 175 8.27 3.65 11.70
C THR A 175 8.52 2.62 12.80
N PHE A 176 9.78 2.27 13.10
CA PHE A 176 10.11 1.23 14.08
C PHE A 176 10.86 1.74 15.32
N TYR A 177 11.69 2.79 15.16
CA TYR A 177 12.58 3.22 16.23
C TYR A 177 12.26 4.58 16.83
N LYS A 178 11.39 5.37 16.23
CA LYS A 178 10.93 6.64 16.78
C LYS A 178 10.05 6.38 18.00
N LYS A 179 10.68 6.24 19.18
CA LYS A 179 9.95 6.10 20.45
C LYS A 179 9.50 7.47 20.92
N THR A 180 8.20 7.65 21.17
CA THR A 180 7.72 8.80 21.95
C THR A 180 8.26 8.72 23.37
N PHE A 181 8.55 9.87 23.98
CA PHE A 181 9.10 9.98 25.35
C PHE A 181 8.27 9.25 26.42
N VAL A 182 6.99 8.96 26.13
CA VAL A 182 6.05 8.27 27.01
C VAL A 182 6.25 6.75 27.03
N ALA A 183 6.82 6.16 25.99
CA ALA A 183 7.03 4.71 25.91
C ALA A 183 8.26 4.21 26.70
N ASN A 184 9.02 5.12 27.30
CA ASN A 184 10.27 4.82 28.04
C ASN A 184 10.15 4.99 29.58
N LYS A 185 8.91 5.05 30.13
CA LYS A 185 8.68 5.07 31.60
C LYS A 185 8.10 3.78 32.10
#